data_2884e46cf024df2ec7208d5333ca283b
#
_entry.id   2884e46cf024df2ec7208d5333ca283b
#
_cell.length_a   1.000
_cell.length_b   1.000
_cell.length_c   1.000
_cell.angle_alpha   90.00
_cell.angle_beta   90.00
_cell.angle_gamma   90.00
#
_symmetry.space_group_name_H-M   'P 1'
#
loop_
_entity.id
_entity.type
_entity.pdbx_description
1 polymer ?
#
loop_
_entity_poly.entity_id
_entity_poly.type
_entity_poly.pdbx_seq_one_letter_code
_entity_poly.pdbx_strand_id
1 'polypeptide(L)'
;MIRLIIQWLPMFEVLFFNLFSLDFCAHRKYSALKTMLLYLGFTAVFFGAWVSISRLLSLDSGNGRFVIFGFLYLLPTRFLYKERTYLLFIILCTSWVYTLGVLMLTSQIANLVNPGNFIFVMAVENLLFLASLYGFYSLALPKYVYILQNIKDFQRHWIKYLILNNCLCFLLLYSMHITFIYAEGSLWQILAVLFLLATIYVSYYIFYRVLLDTQKMNRLEREILEDPLTRLGNRSRLWQDLKAALDQEKVFSVLFMDLDRFKEINDKYGHMTGDRYLQHFAKNCSRIFGSSGTVYRFGGDEFVAVYEGVIPESVIRELKECPGWDEGAPCPFNQVSTGVLHCQPPHSGVDQILQQVDDLMYQNKLKKRASIPAE
;
A
#
# COMPACT_ATOMS: atom_id res chain seq x y z
N MET A 1 -12.99 -2.64 49.43
CA MET A 1 -13.24 -1.76 48.28
C MET A 1 -11.95 -1.21 47.68
N ILE A 2 -11.08 -0.55 48.45
CA ILE A 2 -9.81 0.03 47.97
C ILE A 2 -8.89 -1.05 47.36
N ARG A 3 -8.71 -2.23 47.97
CA ARG A 3 -7.91 -3.35 47.41
C ARG A 3 -8.43 -3.83 46.06
N LEU A 4 -9.73 -3.89 45.85
CA LEU A 4 -10.35 -4.24 44.59
C LEU A 4 -10.04 -3.21 43.49
N ILE A 5 -10.19 -1.90 43.77
CA ILE A 5 -9.91 -0.82 42.84
C ILE A 5 -8.44 -0.86 42.39
N ILE A 6 -7.54 -1.05 43.36
CA ILE A 6 -6.09 -1.12 43.09
C ILE A 6 -5.75 -2.31 42.18
N GLN A 7 -6.37 -3.48 42.35
CA GLN A 7 -6.14 -4.66 41.51
C GLN A 7 -6.56 -4.49 40.05
N TRP A 8 -7.49 -3.56 39.74
CA TRP A 8 -7.96 -3.30 38.38
C TRP A 8 -7.18 -2.19 37.65
N LEU A 9 -6.37 -1.42 38.39
CA LEU A 9 -5.64 -0.27 37.81
C LEU A 9 -4.72 -0.68 36.64
N PRO A 10 -3.89 -1.74 36.72
CA PRO A 10 -3.06 -2.18 35.61
C PRO A 10 -3.85 -2.52 34.34
N MET A 11 -5.04 -3.09 34.50
CA MET A 11 -5.91 -3.43 33.39
C MET A 11 -6.43 -2.17 32.65
N PHE A 12 -6.77 -1.11 33.38
CA PHE A 12 -7.18 0.15 32.79
C PHE A 12 -6.01 0.87 32.10
N GLU A 13 -4.80 0.77 32.65
CA GLU A 13 -3.58 1.28 31.99
C GLU A 13 -3.32 0.58 30.67
N VAL A 14 -3.33 -0.75 30.64
CA VAL A 14 -3.18 -1.54 29.42
C VAL A 14 -4.26 -1.21 28.39
N LEU A 15 -5.51 -1.11 28.82
CA LEU A 15 -6.61 -0.71 27.93
C LEU A 15 -6.41 0.69 27.36
N PHE A 16 -5.97 1.63 28.19
CA PHE A 16 -5.68 2.99 27.76
C PHE A 16 -4.58 3.01 26.69
N PHE A 17 -3.45 2.33 26.89
CA PHE A 17 -2.38 2.26 25.91
C PHE A 17 -2.83 1.60 24.60
N ASN A 18 -3.64 0.56 24.66
CA ASN A 18 -4.17 -0.11 23.49
C ASN A 18 -5.11 0.80 22.69
N LEU A 19 -6.02 1.51 23.34
CA LEU A 19 -6.93 2.45 22.68
C LEU A 19 -6.19 3.69 22.17
N PHE A 20 -5.17 4.16 22.90
CA PHE A 20 -4.34 5.27 22.47
C PHE A 20 -3.53 4.91 21.22
N SER A 21 -2.93 3.72 21.18
CA SER A 21 -2.20 3.22 20.01
C SER A 21 -3.13 3.05 18.79
N LEU A 22 -4.36 2.57 19.02
CA LEU A 22 -5.37 2.49 17.97
C LEU A 22 -5.71 3.88 17.41
N ASP A 23 -5.91 4.84 18.29
CA ASP A 23 -6.25 6.20 17.93
C ASP A 23 -5.13 6.94 17.20
N PHE A 24 -3.89 6.59 17.48
CA PHE A 24 -2.71 7.07 16.77
C PHE A 24 -2.62 6.51 15.34
N CYS A 25 -3.04 5.27 15.13
CA CYS A 25 -2.93 4.56 13.85
C CYS A 25 -4.14 4.72 12.94
N ALA A 26 -5.30 5.13 13.47
CA ALA A 26 -6.58 5.09 12.76
C ALA A 26 -7.30 6.46 12.76
N HIS A 27 -8.09 6.73 11.72
CA HIS A 27 -8.82 7.99 11.57
C HIS A 27 -10.21 7.90 12.19
N ARG A 28 -10.48 8.75 13.17
CA ARG A 28 -11.79 8.83 13.84
C ARG A 28 -12.89 9.29 12.88
N LYS A 29 -14.11 8.77 13.07
CA LYS A 29 -15.32 9.28 12.43
C LYS A 29 -15.93 10.45 13.19
N TYR A 30 -15.68 10.55 14.51
CA TYR A 30 -16.27 11.53 15.42
C TYR A 30 -15.17 12.34 16.12
N SER A 31 -15.58 13.39 16.84
CA SER A 31 -14.66 14.17 17.67
C SER A 31 -14.00 13.31 18.76
N ALA A 32 -12.82 13.73 19.22
CA ALA A 32 -12.06 13.02 20.25
C ALA A 32 -12.91 12.79 21.52
N LEU A 33 -13.62 13.83 21.98
CA LEU A 33 -14.46 13.76 23.16
C LEU A 33 -15.59 12.74 23.00
N LYS A 34 -16.30 12.74 21.83
CA LYS A 34 -17.37 11.77 21.56
C LYS A 34 -16.84 10.35 21.51
N THR A 35 -15.70 10.13 20.86
CA THR A 35 -15.06 8.82 20.80
C THR A 35 -14.67 8.32 22.19
N MET A 36 -14.07 9.17 23.01
CA MET A 36 -13.69 8.83 24.39
C MET A 36 -14.93 8.51 25.26
N LEU A 37 -16.00 9.30 25.18
CA LEU A 37 -17.23 9.05 25.92
C LEU A 37 -17.89 7.71 25.54
N LEU A 38 -17.88 7.35 24.24
CA LEU A 38 -18.42 6.08 23.77
C LEU A 38 -17.57 4.90 24.26
N TYR A 39 -16.24 5.04 24.29
CA TYR A 39 -15.37 4.01 24.88
C TYR A 39 -15.59 3.88 26.39
N LEU A 40 -15.70 4.98 27.12
CA LEU A 40 -15.99 4.96 28.56
C LEU A 40 -17.34 4.27 28.85
N GLY A 41 -18.38 4.59 28.07
CA GLY A 41 -19.69 3.94 28.18
C GLY A 41 -19.63 2.44 27.92
N PHE A 42 -18.95 2.04 26.83
CA PHE A 42 -18.76 0.63 26.52
C PHE A 42 -17.96 -0.10 27.62
N THR A 43 -16.87 0.51 28.11
CA THR A 43 -16.05 -0.03 29.20
C THR A 43 -16.86 -0.22 30.47
N ALA A 44 -17.69 0.76 30.86
CA ALA A 44 -18.53 0.68 32.02
C ALA A 44 -19.56 -0.46 31.96
N VAL A 45 -20.22 -0.60 30.80
CA VAL A 45 -21.19 -1.69 30.57
C VAL A 45 -20.48 -3.05 30.55
N PHE A 46 -19.37 -3.15 29.84
CA PHE A 46 -18.59 -4.38 29.75
C PHE A 46 -18.05 -4.81 31.12
N PHE A 47 -17.48 -3.88 31.89
CA PHE A 47 -16.96 -4.16 33.22
C PHE A 47 -18.07 -4.56 34.20
N GLY A 48 -19.21 -3.86 34.16
CA GLY A 48 -20.37 -4.20 34.98
C GLY A 48 -20.92 -5.61 34.68
N ALA A 49 -21.03 -5.95 33.41
CA ALA A 49 -21.43 -7.29 32.96
C ALA A 49 -20.43 -8.37 33.44
N TRP A 50 -19.14 -8.09 33.29
CA TRP A 50 -18.08 -9.02 33.71
C TRP A 50 -18.11 -9.25 35.24
N VAL A 51 -18.17 -8.21 36.07
CA VAL A 51 -18.24 -8.33 37.51
C VAL A 51 -19.46 -9.18 37.93
N SER A 52 -20.57 -9.02 37.24
CA SER A 52 -21.81 -9.79 37.52
C SER A 52 -21.62 -11.26 37.14
N ILE A 53 -21.03 -11.55 35.96
CA ILE A 53 -20.78 -12.92 35.48
C ILE A 53 -19.72 -13.61 36.35
N SER A 54 -18.64 -12.93 36.72
CA SER A 54 -17.57 -13.52 37.53
C SER A 54 -18.05 -13.89 38.94
N ARG A 55 -18.96 -13.09 39.53
CA ARG A 55 -19.61 -13.41 40.79
C ARG A 55 -20.53 -14.62 40.65
N LEU A 56 -21.33 -14.68 39.59
CA LEU A 56 -22.29 -15.76 39.36
C LEU A 56 -21.58 -17.12 39.13
N LEU A 57 -20.47 -17.11 38.41
CA LEU A 57 -19.72 -18.32 38.06
C LEU A 57 -18.55 -18.62 39.01
N SER A 58 -18.38 -17.85 40.10
CA SER A 58 -17.27 -17.97 41.07
C SER A 58 -15.91 -18.01 40.37
N LEU A 59 -15.73 -17.24 39.29
CA LEU A 59 -14.50 -17.15 38.55
C LEU A 59 -13.48 -16.29 39.27
N ASP A 60 -12.29 -16.84 39.47
CA ASP A 60 -11.18 -16.07 40.02
C ASP A 60 -10.77 -14.96 39.05
N SER A 61 -10.98 -13.71 39.43
CA SER A 61 -10.94 -12.54 38.58
C SER A 61 -9.50 -11.99 38.34
N GLY A 62 -8.47 -12.62 38.94
CA GLY A 62 -7.13 -12.03 39.02
C GLY A 62 -6.11 -12.47 37.96
N ASN A 63 -6.38 -13.46 37.13
CA ASN A 63 -5.32 -14.24 36.49
C ASN A 63 -5.10 -13.97 35.00
N GLY A 64 -5.05 -12.73 34.55
CA GLY A 64 -4.66 -12.41 33.16
C GLY A 64 -5.65 -12.89 32.06
N ARG A 65 -6.68 -13.63 32.41
CA ARG A 65 -7.72 -14.17 31.48
C ARG A 65 -8.50 -13.07 30.76
N PHE A 66 -8.49 -11.86 31.29
CA PHE A 66 -9.16 -10.70 30.70
C PHE A 66 -8.59 -10.22 29.38
N VAL A 67 -7.35 -10.55 29.09
CA VAL A 67 -6.65 -10.06 27.90
C VAL A 67 -7.41 -10.45 26.62
N ILE A 68 -7.97 -11.65 26.57
CA ILE A 68 -8.76 -12.11 25.41
C ILE A 68 -10.00 -11.21 25.20
N PHE A 69 -10.63 -10.77 26.28
CA PHE A 69 -11.81 -9.92 26.19
C PHE A 69 -11.51 -8.52 25.64
N GLY A 70 -10.24 -8.10 25.61
CA GLY A 70 -9.81 -6.87 24.95
C GLY A 70 -10.17 -6.82 23.46
N PHE A 71 -10.28 -7.97 22.80
CA PHE A 71 -10.75 -8.03 21.40
C PHE A 71 -12.23 -7.69 21.21
N LEU A 72 -13.04 -7.70 22.28
CA LEU A 72 -14.42 -7.20 22.21
C LEU A 72 -14.47 -5.70 21.89
N TYR A 73 -13.39 -4.96 22.16
CA TYR A 73 -13.26 -3.56 21.75
C TYR A 73 -13.23 -3.38 20.23
N LEU A 74 -13.07 -4.44 19.45
CA LEU A 74 -13.26 -4.39 18.00
C LEU A 74 -14.70 -3.99 17.62
N LEU A 75 -15.69 -4.30 18.47
CA LEU A 75 -17.09 -3.93 18.25
C LEU A 75 -17.27 -2.41 18.20
N PRO A 76 -16.96 -1.64 19.26
CA PRO A 76 -17.09 -0.20 19.21
C PRO A 76 -16.12 0.44 18.21
N THR A 77 -14.88 -0.07 18.03
CA THR A 77 -13.91 0.50 17.09
C THR A 77 -14.41 0.50 15.66
N ARG A 78 -15.11 -0.54 15.21
CA ARG A 78 -15.71 -0.61 13.88
C ARG A 78 -16.66 0.55 13.57
N PHE A 79 -17.37 1.03 14.56
CA PHE A 79 -18.31 2.15 14.43
C PHE A 79 -17.62 3.51 14.56
N LEU A 80 -16.53 3.58 15.32
CA LEU A 80 -15.86 4.82 15.70
C LEU A 80 -14.79 5.28 14.69
N TYR A 81 -14.21 4.35 13.90
CA TYR A 81 -13.13 4.62 12.97
C TYR A 81 -13.51 4.36 11.51
N LYS A 82 -12.78 5.00 10.58
CA LYS A 82 -13.03 4.92 9.12
C LYS A 82 -12.43 3.68 8.47
N GLU A 83 -11.44 3.09 9.11
CA GLU A 83 -10.67 1.96 8.58
C GLU A 83 -11.53 0.70 8.45
N ARG A 84 -11.11 -0.20 7.55
CA ARG A 84 -11.72 -1.52 7.38
C ARG A 84 -11.47 -2.38 8.62
N THR A 85 -12.43 -3.24 8.97
CA THR A 85 -12.42 -4.06 10.19
C THR A 85 -11.14 -4.88 10.35
N TYR A 86 -10.58 -5.43 9.25
CA TYR A 86 -9.33 -6.20 9.34
C TYR A 86 -8.12 -5.34 9.72
N LEU A 87 -8.07 -4.07 9.31
CA LEU A 87 -7.02 -3.13 9.73
C LEU A 87 -7.13 -2.79 11.21
N LEU A 88 -8.33 -2.51 11.69
CA LEU A 88 -8.59 -2.27 13.11
C LEU A 88 -8.21 -3.49 13.96
N PHE A 89 -8.50 -4.70 13.47
CA PHE A 89 -8.08 -5.94 14.12
C PHE A 89 -6.55 -6.06 14.19
N ILE A 90 -5.85 -5.80 13.09
CA ILE A 90 -4.38 -5.84 13.05
C ILE A 90 -3.79 -4.82 14.04
N ILE A 91 -4.31 -3.59 14.08
CA ILE A 91 -3.85 -2.55 15.02
C ILE A 91 -4.06 -2.98 16.48
N LEU A 92 -5.24 -3.50 16.80
CA LEU A 92 -5.53 -4.02 18.15
C LEU A 92 -4.60 -5.17 18.52
N CYS A 93 -4.42 -6.18 17.65
CA CYS A 93 -3.50 -7.29 17.93
C CYS A 93 -2.08 -6.80 18.22
N THR A 94 -1.55 -5.88 17.40
CA THR A 94 -0.19 -5.36 17.59
C THR A 94 -0.04 -4.59 18.88
N SER A 95 -1.04 -3.77 19.24
CA SER A 95 -1.06 -3.04 20.49
C SER A 95 -1.10 -3.99 21.69
N TRP A 96 -1.92 -5.04 21.62
CA TRP A 96 -1.95 -6.09 22.65
C TRP A 96 -0.64 -6.87 22.76
N VAL A 97 0.05 -7.14 21.65
CA VAL A 97 1.38 -7.77 21.66
C VAL A 97 2.38 -6.93 22.48
N TYR A 98 2.40 -5.60 22.28
CA TYR A 98 3.25 -4.69 23.06
C TYR A 98 2.90 -4.71 24.56
N THR A 99 1.64 -4.49 24.89
CA THR A 99 1.24 -4.38 26.31
C THR A 99 1.35 -5.71 27.05
N LEU A 100 1.04 -6.84 26.40
CA LEU A 100 1.30 -8.17 26.94
C LEU A 100 2.78 -8.42 27.19
N GLY A 101 3.66 -7.98 26.27
CA GLY A 101 5.10 -8.08 26.45
C GLY A 101 5.57 -7.35 27.72
N VAL A 102 5.07 -6.12 27.96
CA VAL A 102 5.37 -5.36 29.18
C VAL A 102 4.84 -6.07 30.42
N LEU A 103 3.58 -6.55 30.40
CA LEU A 103 3.00 -7.28 31.53
C LEU A 103 3.77 -8.55 31.88
N MET A 104 4.20 -9.29 30.86
CA MET A 104 5.01 -10.51 31.09
C MET A 104 6.34 -10.19 31.73
N LEU A 105 7.09 -9.19 31.23
CA LEU A 105 8.36 -8.77 31.83
C LEU A 105 8.14 -8.28 33.25
N THR A 106 7.11 -7.49 33.50
CA THR A 106 6.70 -7.04 34.84
C THR A 106 6.51 -8.22 35.79
N SER A 107 5.70 -9.19 35.38
CA SER A 107 5.40 -10.38 36.19
C SER A 107 6.66 -11.16 36.56
N GLN A 108 7.56 -11.41 35.58
CA GLN A 108 8.79 -12.16 35.79
C GLN A 108 9.78 -11.42 36.70
N ILE A 109 9.99 -10.12 36.47
CA ILE A 109 10.89 -9.29 37.31
C ILE A 109 10.34 -9.20 38.73
N ALA A 110 9.04 -8.96 38.88
CA ALA A 110 8.43 -8.84 40.18
C ALA A 110 8.47 -10.15 40.98
N ASN A 111 8.18 -11.29 40.34
CA ASN A 111 8.24 -12.60 40.96
C ASN A 111 9.67 -13.01 41.35
N LEU A 112 10.68 -12.53 40.59
CA LEU A 112 12.11 -12.82 40.91
C LEU A 112 12.60 -12.01 42.10
N VAL A 113 12.18 -10.73 42.24
CA VAL A 113 12.75 -9.79 43.22
C VAL A 113 11.93 -9.73 44.50
N ASN A 114 10.60 -9.65 44.40
CA ASN A 114 9.69 -9.51 45.55
C ASN A 114 8.36 -10.19 45.28
N PRO A 115 8.28 -11.51 45.35
CA PRO A 115 7.10 -12.28 45.01
C PRO A 115 5.92 -11.93 45.93
N GLY A 116 4.73 -11.79 45.32
CA GLY A 116 3.48 -11.52 46.03
C GLY A 116 3.27 -10.07 46.47
N ASN A 117 4.21 -9.16 46.23
CA ASN A 117 4.05 -7.74 46.55
C ASN A 117 3.41 -6.99 45.38
N PHE A 118 2.10 -6.74 45.46
CA PHE A 118 1.31 -6.08 44.44
C PHE A 118 1.78 -4.64 44.13
N ILE A 119 2.18 -3.88 45.15
CA ILE A 119 2.67 -2.49 44.96
C ILE A 119 3.99 -2.52 44.18
N PHE A 120 4.85 -3.49 44.43
CA PHE A 120 6.08 -3.67 43.68
C PHE A 120 5.82 -4.04 42.22
N VAL A 121 4.85 -4.93 41.96
CA VAL A 121 4.42 -5.26 40.58
C VAL A 121 3.99 -4.01 39.83
N MET A 122 3.13 -3.17 40.40
CA MET A 122 2.70 -1.91 39.80
C MET A 122 3.84 -0.94 39.54
N ALA A 123 4.78 -0.82 40.49
CA ALA A 123 5.95 0.05 40.31
C ALA A 123 6.83 -0.40 39.13
N VAL A 124 7.06 -1.70 39.01
CA VAL A 124 7.83 -2.29 37.89
C VAL A 124 7.08 -2.10 36.57
N GLU A 125 5.77 -2.32 36.54
CA GLU A 125 4.93 -2.13 35.37
C GLU A 125 5.01 -0.69 34.82
N ASN A 126 4.77 0.29 35.69
CA ASN A 126 4.85 1.70 35.32
C ASN A 126 6.25 2.10 34.85
N LEU A 127 7.31 1.61 35.51
CA LEU A 127 8.69 1.84 35.09
C LEU A 127 8.97 1.29 33.70
N LEU A 128 8.53 0.06 33.41
CA LEU A 128 8.71 -0.58 32.11
C LEU A 128 7.91 0.11 31.01
N PHE A 129 6.66 0.53 31.28
CA PHE A 129 5.91 1.35 30.34
C PHE A 129 6.63 2.67 30.04
N LEU A 130 7.05 3.42 31.05
CA LEU A 130 7.78 4.67 30.86
C LEU A 130 9.08 4.46 30.08
N ALA A 131 9.85 3.43 30.38
CA ALA A 131 11.12 3.13 29.70
C ALA A 131 10.90 2.72 28.24
N SER A 132 9.85 1.97 27.94
CA SER A 132 9.56 1.45 26.59
C SER A 132 8.75 2.40 25.71
N LEU A 133 8.00 3.36 26.29
CA LEU A 133 7.15 4.29 25.57
C LEU A 133 7.87 5.03 24.44
N TYR A 134 9.04 5.62 24.75
CA TYR A 134 9.80 6.35 23.75
C TYR A 134 10.20 5.43 22.57
N GLY A 135 10.74 4.26 22.86
CA GLY A 135 11.13 3.29 21.83
C GLY A 135 9.94 2.80 21.02
N PHE A 136 8.83 2.50 21.66
CA PHE A 136 7.63 2.04 20.98
C PHE A 136 7.03 3.12 20.08
N TYR A 137 6.76 4.33 20.61
CA TYR A 137 6.08 5.39 19.86
C TYR A 137 6.99 6.11 18.85
N SER A 138 8.31 6.16 19.05
CA SER A 138 9.24 6.85 18.12
C SER A 138 9.87 5.92 17.08
N LEU A 139 10.12 4.66 17.40
CA LEU A 139 10.86 3.74 16.53
C LEU A 139 9.99 2.63 15.93
N ALA A 140 9.11 2.01 16.73
CA ALA A 140 8.34 0.86 16.27
C ALA A 140 7.03 1.28 15.60
N LEU A 141 6.22 2.08 16.28
CA LEU A 141 4.89 2.46 15.82
C LEU A 141 4.87 3.23 14.48
N PRO A 142 5.80 4.18 14.19
CA PRO A 142 5.81 4.86 12.89
C PRO A 142 6.07 3.91 11.72
N LYS A 143 6.95 2.92 11.87
CA LYS A 143 7.19 1.89 10.84
C LYS A 143 5.95 1.04 10.63
N TYR A 144 5.26 0.72 11.70
CA TYR A 144 4.01 -0.03 11.64
C TYR A 144 2.88 0.77 10.97
N VAL A 145 2.72 2.05 11.31
CA VAL A 145 1.78 2.96 10.64
C VAL A 145 2.08 3.06 9.14
N TYR A 146 3.36 3.14 8.78
CA TYR A 146 3.79 3.12 7.38
C TYR A 146 3.33 1.85 6.65
N ILE A 147 3.48 0.67 7.28
CA ILE A 147 2.97 -0.60 6.72
C ILE A 147 1.46 -0.53 6.49
N LEU A 148 0.69 -0.03 7.48
CA LEU A 148 -0.77 0.05 7.40
C LEU A 148 -1.26 1.02 6.32
N GLN A 149 -0.61 2.17 6.18
CA GLN A 149 -0.96 3.18 5.17
C GLN A 149 -0.70 2.69 3.74
N ASN A 150 0.37 1.92 3.55
CA ASN A 150 0.77 1.39 2.25
C ASN A 150 0.35 -0.08 2.03
N ILE A 151 -0.56 -0.58 2.86
CA ILE A 151 -0.99 -1.99 2.79
C ILE A 151 -1.64 -2.37 1.46
N LYS A 152 -2.13 -1.38 0.70
CA LYS A 152 -2.70 -1.57 -0.64
C LYS A 152 -1.65 -1.96 -1.68
N ASP A 153 -0.39 -1.57 -1.46
CA ASP A 153 0.74 -1.89 -2.33
C ASP A 153 1.19 -3.35 -2.16
N PHE A 154 0.74 -3.98 -1.07
CA PHE A 154 0.93 -5.41 -0.89
C PHE A 154 -0.03 -6.23 -1.74
N GLN A 155 0.47 -7.28 -2.35
CA GLN A 155 -0.37 -8.31 -2.95
C GLN A 155 -1.25 -8.94 -1.85
N ARG A 156 -2.46 -9.37 -2.21
CA ARG A 156 -3.49 -9.85 -1.26
C ARG A 156 -3.01 -10.97 -0.31
N HIS A 157 -2.07 -11.79 -0.74
CA HIS A 157 -1.52 -12.86 0.11
C HIS A 157 -0.64 -12.33 1.25
N TRP A 158 0.12 -11.23 1.06
CA TRP A 158 0.94 -10.63 2.13
C TRP A 158 0.10 -10.11 3.29
N ILE A 159 -1.08 -9.57 3.01
CA ILE A 159 -2.02 -9.13 4.05
C ILE A 159 -2.44 -10.31 4.92
N LYS A 160 -2.71 -11.48 4.32
CA LYS A 160 -3.05 -12.70 5.05
C LYS A 160 -1.89 -13.15 5.96
N TYR A 161 -0.66 -13.10 5.46
CA TYR A 161 0.52 -13.44 6.28
C TYR A 161 0.73 -12.45 7.42
N LEU A 162 0.50 -11.15 7.22
CA LEU A 162 0.57 -10.16 8.28
C LEU A 162 -0.48 -10.42 9.37
N ILE A 163 -1.71 -10.75 9.01
CA ILE A 163 -2.77 -11.13 9.96
C ILE A 163 -2.36 -12.39 10.72
N LEU A 164 -1.92 -13.43 10.01
CA LEU A 164 -1.50 -14.69 10.62
C LEU A 164 -0.34 -14.49 11.59
N ASN A 165 0.68 -13.72 11.20
CA ASN A 165 1.81 -13.38 12.05
C ASN A 165 1.37 -12.68 13.35
N ASN A 166 0.47 -11.68 13.24
CA ASN A 166 -0.10 -11.00 14.40
C ASN A 166 -0.83 -11.96 15.35
N CYS A 167 -1.68 -12.83 14.80
CA CYS A 167 -2.40 -13.82 15.60
C CYS A 167 -1.46 -14.80 16.29
N LEU A 168 -0.44 -15.30 15.58
CA LEU A 168 0.55 -16.22 16.16
C LEU A 168 1.37 -15.55 17.27
N CYS A 169 1.86 -14.34 17.04
CA CYS A 169 2.60 -13.57 18.05
C CYS A 169 1.76 -13.33 19.31
N PHE A 170 0.48 -12.95 19.13
CA PHE A 170 -0.44 -12.74 20.25
C PHE A 170 -0.67 -14.06 21.01
N LEU A 171 -1.02 -15.15 20.32
CA LEU A 171 -1.29 -16.46 20.94
C LEU A 171 -0.07 -17.00 21.69
N LEU A 172 1.12 -16.81 21.13
CA LEU A 172 2.37 -17.25 21.74
C LEU A 172 2.65 -16.46 23.04
N LEU A 173 2.57 -15.13 22.99
CA LEU A 173 2.70 -14.28 24.18
C LEU A 173 1.63 -14.61 25.23
N TYR A 174 0.40 -14.79 24.80
CA TYR A 174 -0.69 -15.12 25.71
C TYR A 174 -0.50 -16.49 26.38
N SER A 175 -0.10 -17.53 25.63
CA SER A 175 0.19 -18.86 26.18
C SER A 175 1.34 -18.82 27.18
N MET A 176 2.43 -18.11 26.86
CA MET A 176 3.54 -17.91 27.78
C MET A 176 3.10 -17.13 29.03
N HIS A 177 2.28 -16.08 28.87
CA HIS A 177 1.77 -15.30 29.99
C HIS A 177 0.99 -16.19 30.98
N ILE A 178 0.06 -17.03 30.49
CA ILE A 178 -0.69 -17.96 31.33
C ILE A 178 0.23 -18.98 32.02
N THR A 179 1.21 -19.51 31.28
CA THR A 179 2.15 -20.50 31.83
C THR A 179 3.02 -19.91 32.94
N PHE A 180 3.48 -18.66 32.75
CA PHE A 180 4.44 -18.03 33.63
C PHE A 180 3.81 -17.30 34.82
N ILE A 181 2.51 -17.02 34.81
CA ILE A 181 1.84 -16.28 35.89
C ILE A 181 1.87 -17.05 37.22
N TYR A 182 1.95 -18.37 37.17
CA TYR A 182 2.00 -19.25 38.35
C TYR A 182 3.40 -19.82 38.61
N ALA A 183 4.36 -19.51 37.74
CA ALA A 183 5.72 -20.00 37.88
C ALA A 183 6.53 -19.06 38.77
N GLU A 184 7.47 -19.63 39.54
CA GLU A 184 8.49 -18.84 40.23
C GLU A 184 9.31 -18.08 39.18
N GLY A 185 9.63 -16.80 39.46
CA GLY A 185 10.42 -15.97 38.58
C GLY A 185 11.81 -16.52 38.36
N SER A 186 12.29 -16.57 37.12
CA SER A 186 13.66 -16.97 36.82
C SER A 186 14.28 -16.10 35.72
N LEU A 187 15.61 -15.97 35.75
CA LEU A 187 16.34 -15.26 34.70
C LEU A 187 16.11 -15.87 33.32
N TRP A 188 15.95 -17.19 33.21
CA TRP A 188 15.68 -17.88 31.95
C TRP A 188 14.34 -17.51 31.36
N GLN A 189 13.33 -17.29 32.19
CA GLN A 189 12.00 -16.82 31.72
C GLN A 189 12.06 -15.39 31.21
N ILE A 190 12.82 -14.50 31.90
CA ILE A 190 13.03 -13.12 31.42
C ILE A 190 13.75 -13.14 30.06
N LEU A 191 14.81 -13.92 29.93
CA LEU A 191 15.55 -14.06 28.68
C LEU A 191 14.65 -14.61 27.55
N ALA A 192 13.80 -15.60 27.84
CA ALA A 192 12.86 -16.16 26.86
C ALA A 192 11.85 -15.12 26.37
N VAL A 193 11.31 -14.29 27.27
CA VAL A 193 10.41 -13.19 26.90
C VAL A 193 11.12 -12.14 26.05
N LEU A 194 12.33 -11.72 26.44
CA LEU A 194 13.14 -10.76 25.67
C LEU A 194 13.46 -11.29 24.28
N PHE A 195 13.85 -12.58 24.17
CA PHE A 195 14.11 -13.22 22.88
C PHE A 195 12.85 -13.24 21.99
N LEU A 196 11.71 -13.58 22.58
CA LEU A 196 10.43 -13.56 21.86
C LEU A 196 10.07 -12.16 21.37
N LEU A 197 10.19 -11.13 22.22
CA LEU A 197 9.91 -9.74 21.84
C LEU A 197 10.88 -9.27 20.73
N ALA A 198 12.16 -9.64 20.80
CA ALA A 198 13.12 -9.36 19.75
C ALA A 198 12.72 -10.05 18.42
N THR A 199 12.29 -11.31 18.47
CA THR A 199 11.80 -12.05 17.29
C THR A 199 10.57 -11.38 16.67
N ILE A 200 9.63 -10.94 17.49
CA ILE A 200 8.45 -10.20 17.04
C ILE A 200 8.86 -8.89 16.37
N TYR A 201 9.75 -8.11 17.01
CA TYR A 201 10.24 -6.86 16.42
C TYR A 201 10.93 -7.09 15.07
N VAL A 202 11.80 -8.10 14.96
CA VAL A 202 12.47 -8.47 13.71
C VAL A 202 11.46 -8.86 12.64
N SER A 203 10.42 -9.62 12.98
CA SER A 203 9.34 -10.00 12.06
C SER A 203 8.66 -8.76 11.46
N TYR A 204 8.26 -7.78 12.28
CA TYR A 204 7.68 -6.53 11.77
C TYR A 204 8.68 -5.69 10.96
N TYR A 205 9.94 -5.67 11.37
CA TYR A 205 10.99 -4.98 10.63
C TYR A 205 11.20 -5.59 9.24
N ILE A 206 11.15 -6.92 9.12
CA ILE A 206 11.20 -7.62 7.83
C ILE A 206 10.02 -7.20 6.93
N PHE A 207 8.79 -7.20 7.45
CA PHE A 207 7.63 -6.72 6.69
C PHE A 207 7.81 -5.27 6.20
N TYR A 208 8.31 -4.39 7.05
CA TYR A 208 8.61 -3.01 6.68
C TYR A 208 9.65 -2.92 5.55
N ARG A 209 10.74 -3.70 5.64
CA ARG A 209 11.77 -3.74 4.60
C ARG A 209 11.26 -4.29 3.28
N VAL A 210 10.51 -5.39 3.30
CA VAL A 210 9.90 -5.97 2.10
C VAL A 210 9.00 -4.95 1.39
N LEU A 211 8.21 -4.17 2.15
CA LEU A 211 7.37 -3.12 1.57
C LEU A 211 8.21 -2.05 0.86
N LEU A 212 9.23 -1.54 1.54
CA LEU A 212 10.13 -0.52 0.96
C LEU A 212 10.81 -1.03 -0.32
N ASP A 213 11.32 -2.26 -0.29
CA ASP A 213 12.00 -2.85 -1.44
C ASP A 213 11.02 -3.07 -2.61
N THR A 214 9.79 -3.50 -2.33
CA THR A 214 8.73 -3.65 -3.35
C THR A 214 8.38 -2.30 -3.99
N GLN A 215 8.21 -1.24 -3.19
CA GLN A 215 7.92 0.09 -3.72
C GLN A 215 9.07 0.63 -4.57
N LYS A 216 10.32 0.39 -4.12
CA LYS A 216 11.51 0.77 -4.88
C LYS A 216 11.58 0.03 -6.22
N MET A 217 11.33 -1.28 -6.21
CA MET A 217 11.28 -2.09 -7.44
C MET A 217 10.22 -1.60 -8.41
N ASN A 218 9.00 -1.36 -7.94
CA ASN A 218 7.91 -0.84 -8.76
C ASN A 218 8.22 0.55 -9.34
N ARG A 219 8.94 1.38 -8.57
CA ARG A 219 9.39 2.69 -9.07
C ARG A 219 10.45 2.54 -10.17
N LEU A 220 11.46 1.69 -9.95
CA LEU A 220 12.49 1.43 -10.95
C LEU A 220 11.89 0.83 -12.23
N GLU A 221 10.93 -0.07 -12.10
CA GLU A 221 10.21 -0.65 -13.23
C GLU A 221 9.47 0.42 -14.05
N ARG A 222 8.79 1.36 -13.41
CA ARG A 222 8.15 2.50 -14.09
C ARG A 222 9.18 3.38 -14.79
N GLU A 223 10.30 3.72 -14.13
CA GLU A 223 11.36 4.52 -14.72
C GLU A 223 12.00 3.83 -15.96
N ILE A 224 12.00 2.49 -15.99
CA ILE A 224 12.54 1.70 -17.12
C ILE A 224 11.51 1.56 -18.26
N LEU A 225 10.22 1.53 -17.98
CA LEU A 225 9.16 1.19 -18.94
C LEU A 225 8.29 2.37 -19.37
N GLU A 226 8.39 3.53 -18.72
CA GLU A 226 7.66 4.74 -19.08
C GLU A 226 8.57 5.83 -19.67
N ASP A 227 8.02 6.63 -20.58
CA ASP A 227 8.69 7.85 -21.03
C ASP A 227 8.48 8.97 -20.00
N PRO A 228 9.55 9.61 -19.48
CA PRO A 228 9.43 10.58 -18.39
C PRO A 228 8.71 11.86 -18.79
N LEU A 229 8.72 12.23 -20.08
CA LEU A 229 8.08 13.45 -20.58
C LEU A 229 6.55 13.25 -20.77
N THR A 230 6.17 12.21 -21.49
CA THR A 230 4.78 11.98 -21.91
C THR A 230 3.99 11.06 -20.98
N ARG A 231 4.68 10.31 -20.11
CA ARG A 231 4.12 9.26 -19.24
C ARG A 231 3.48 8.08 -19.96
N LEU A 232 3.67 8.01 -21.27
CA LEU A 232 3.33 6.82 -22.04
C LEU A 232 4.34 5.70 -21.79
N GLY A 233 3.99 4.48 -22.19
CA GLY A 233 5.00 3.41 -22.31
C GLY A 233 6.12 3.86 -23.26
N ASN A 234 7.35 3.51 -22.95
CA ASN A 234 8.49 3.75 -23.82
C ASN A 234 8.73 2.59 -24.79
N ARG A 235 9.79 2.66 -25.59
CA ARG A 235 10.18 1.61 -26.54
C ARG A 235 10.36 0.24 -25.88
N SER A 236 10.90 0.18 -24.66
CA SER A 236 11.09 -1.09 -23.94
C SER A 236 9.74 -1.72 -23.54
N ARG A 237 8.78 -0.92 -23.11
CA ARG A 237 7.41 -1.36 -22.83
C ARG A 237 6.70 -1.86 -24.08
N LEU A 238 6.77 -1.11 -25.18
CA LEU A 238 6.22 -1.53 -26.47
C LEU A 238 6.72 -2.90 -26.87
N TRP A 239 8.03 -3.13 -26.75
CA TRP A 239 8.67 -4.40 -27.12
C TRP A 239 8.14 -5.57 -26.27
N GLN A 240 7.99 -5.37 -24.94
CA GLN A 240 7.42 -6.38 -24.04
C GLN A 240 5.96 -6.70 -24.37
N ASP A 241 5.15 -5.67 -24.59
CA ASP A 241 3.71 -5.82 -24.85
C ASP A 241 3.46 -6.47 -26.23
N LEU A 242 4.23 -6.12 -27.27
CA LEU A 242 4.20 -6.80 -28.57
C LEU A 242 4.60 -8.27 -28.46
N LYS A 243 5.70 -8.56 -27.75
CA LYS A 243 6.13 -9.94 -27.53
C LYS A 243 5.06 -10.77 -26.85
N ALA A 244 4.42 -10.23 -25.81
CA ALA A 244 3.32 -10.90 -25.13
C ALA A 244 2.10 -11.11 -26.03
N ALA A 245 1.80 -10.20 -26.95
CA ALA A 245 0.72 -10.36 -27.93
C ALA A 245 1.02 -11.46 -28.95
N LEU A 246 2.28 -11.56 -29.40
CA LEU A 246 2.74 -12.62 -30.30
C LEU A 246 2.68 -14.00 -29.62
N ASP A 247 3.17 -14.11 -28.39
CA ASP A 247 3.16 -15.36 -27.61
C ASP A 247 1.74 -15.88 -27.35
N GLN A 248 0.75 -14.98 -27.33
CA GLN A 248 -0.68 -15.29 -27.16
C GLN A 248 -1.44 -15.48 -28.48
N GLU A 249 -0.76 -15.43 -29.63
CA GLU A 249 -1.36 -15.54 -30.98
C GLU A 249 -2.56 -14.59 -31.20
N LYS A 250 -2.52 -13.39 -30.59
CA LYS A 250 -3.59 -12.40 -30.70
C LYS A 250 -3.61 -11.73 -32.06
N VAL A 251 -4.81 -11.36 -32.53
CA VAL A 251 -4.98 -10.43 -33.65
C VAL A 251 -4.88 -9.01 -33.08
N PHE A 252 -4.01 -8.18 -33.65
CA PHE A 252 -3.82 -6.79 -33.27
C PHE A 252 -3.38 -5.93 -34.44
N SER A 253 -3.45 -4.62 -34.28
CA SER A 253 -2.92 -3.66 -35.26
C SER A 253 -1.83 -2.81 -34.63
N VAL A 254 -0.78 -2.52 -35.39
CA VAL A 254 0.28 -1.59 -34.98
C VAL A 254 0.18 -0.34 -35.85
N LEU A 255 0.19 0.80 -35.21
CA LEU A 255 0.19 2.11 -35.89
C LEU A 255 1.45 2.86 -35.49
N PHE A 256 2.31 3.19 -36.47
CA PHE A 256 3.45 4.08 -36.27
C PHE A 256 3.07 5.50 -36.66
N MET A 257 3.49 6.47 -35.84
CA MET A 257 3.12 7.89 -35.97
C MET A 257 4.36 8.76 -35.81
N ASP A 258 4.51 9.75 -36.67
CA ASP A 258 5.58 10.75 -36.65
C ASP A 258 4.98 12.16 -36.78
N LEU A 259 5.37 13.06 -35.89
CA LEU A 259 4.88 14.44 -35.88
C LEU A 259 5.57 15.26 -36.97
N ASP A 260 4.79 15.62 -37.97
CA ASP A 260 5.31 16.37 -39.12
C ASP A 260 5.88 17.72 -38.69
N ARG A 261 7.12 18.01 -39.15
CA ARG A 261 7.82 19.29 -38.90
C ARG A 261 8.01 19.64 -37.42
N PHE A 262 8.14 18.66 -36.53
CA PHE A 262 8.35 18.90 -35.10
C PHE A 262 9.62 19.73 -34.81
N LYS A 263 10.66 19.56 -35.62
CA LYS A 263 11.88 20.38 -35.54
C LYS A 263 11.57 21.88 -35.70
N GLU A 264 10.73 22.24 -36.69
CA GLU A 264 10.33 23.64 -36.92
C GLU A 264 9.58 24.24 -35.72
N ILE A 265 8.79 23.41 -34.98
CA ILE A 265 8.14 23.81 -33.74
C ILE A 265 9.21 24.16 -32.69
N ASN A 266 10.21 23.31 -32.50
CA ASN A 266 11.28 23.57 -31.57
C ASN A 266 12.09 24.84 -31.95
N ASP A 267 12.41 24.99 -33.24
CA ASP A 267 13.18 26.13 -33.73
C ASP A 267 12.41 27.46 -33.58
N LYS A 268 11.08 27.42 -33.79
CA LYS A 268 10.23 28.62 -33.73
C LYS A 268 9.76 28.99 -32.33
N TYR A 269 9.38 27.99 -31.51
CA TYR A 269 8.70 28.23 -30.22
C TYR A 269 9.55 27.78 -29.01
N GLY A 270 10.72 27.19 -29.26
CA GLY A 270 11.64 26.70 -28.23
C GLY A 270 11.30 25.30 -27.71
N HIS A 271 12.30 24.60 -27.17
CA HIS A 271 12.21 23.21 -26.70
C HIS A 271 11.12 23.00 -25.61
N MET A 272 10.93 23.97 -24.71
CA MET A 272 9.89 23.89 -23.69
C MET A 272 8.46 23.84 -24.27
N THR A 273 8.25 24.50 -25.38
CA THR A 273 6.98 24.44 -26.13
C THR A 273 6.84 23.13 -26.86
N GLY A 274 7.96 22.64 -27.46
CA GLY A 274 8.01 21.32 -28.08
C GLY A 274 7.69 20.19 -27.10
N ASP A 275 8.22 20.25 -25.86
CA ASP A 275 7.92 19.27 -24.83
C ASP A 275 6.42 19.27 -24.47
N ARG A 276 5.80 20.45 -24.32
CA ARG A 276 4.36 20.56 -24.07
C ARG A 276 3.53 20.06 -25.28
N TYR A 277 4.03 20.25 -26.47
CA TYR A 277 3.41 19.75 -27.69
C TYR A 277 3.39 18.23 -27.74
N LEU A 278 4.52 17.57 -27.38
CA LEU A 278 4.60 16.12 -27.24
C LEU A 278 3.64 15.59 -26.16
N GLN A 279 3.57 16.26 -25.01
CA GLN A 279 2.64 15.90 -23.94
C GLN A 279 1.17 16.05 -24.38
N HIS A 280 0.86 17.11 -25.10
CA HIS A 280 -0.49 17.35 -25.66
C HIS A 280 -0.88 16.26 -26.67
N PHE A 281 0.03 15.91 -27.59
CA PHE A 281 -0.15 14.82 -28.54
C PHE A 281 -0.40 13.49 -27.82
N ALA A 282 0.46 13.13 -26.87
CA ALA A 282 0.34 11.91 -26.08
C ALA A 282 -1.01 11.76 -25.40
N LYS A 283 -1.50 12.85 -24.75
CA LYS A 283 -2.79 12.89 -24.08
C LYS A 283 -3.95 12.67 -25.04
N ASN A 284 -3.94 13.32 -26.20
CA ASN A 284 -5.00 13.19 -27.20
C ASN A 284 -5.00 11.81 -27.85
N CYS A 285 -3.82 11.26 -28.19
CA CYS A 285 -3.71 9.89 -28.67
C CYS A 285 -4.29 8.89 -27.68
N SER A 286 -3.92 8.99 -26.39
CA SER A 286 -4.49 8.11 -25.35
C SER A 286 -6.03 8.21 -25.26
N ARG A 287 -6.61 9.39 -25.48
CA ARG A 287 -8.06 9.58 -25.53
C ARG A 287 -8.69 8.92 -26.77
N ILE A 288 -8.08 9.09 -27.94
CA ILE A 288 -8.59 8.56 -29.23
C ILE A 288 -8.54 7.02 -29.23
N PHE A 289 -7.46 6.42 -28.77
CA PHE A 289 -7.33 4.96 -28.70
C PHE A 289 -8.14 4.32 -27.57
N GLY A 290 -8.46 5.06 -26.51
CA GLY A 290 -9.29 4.62 -25.40
C GLY A 290 -8.77 3.36 -24.71
N SER A 291 -9.68 2.44 -24.34
CA SER A 291 -9.34 1.16 -23.70
C SER A 291 -8.90 0.07 -24.67
N SER A 292 -9.11 0.26 -25.98
CA SER A 292 -8.82 -0.74 -27.01
C SER A 292 -7.41 -0.60 -27.61
N GLY A 293 -6.69 0.47 -27.25
CA GLY A 293 -5.33 0.67 -27.73
C GLY A 293 -4.41 1.27 -26.68
N THR A 294 -3.15 0.88 -26.74
CA THR A 294 -2.08 1.42 -25.89
C THR A 294 -1.11 2.21 -26.76
N VAL A 295 -0.76 3.42 -26.32
CA VAL A 295 0.14 4.33 -27.02
C VAL A 295 1.49 4.35 -26.30
N TYR A 296 2.56 4.37 -27.10
CA TYR A 296 3.95 4.38 -26.65
C TYR A 296 4.71 5.52 -27.33
N ARG A 297 5.68 6.10 -26.62
CA ARG A 297 6.65 6.98 -27.24
C ARG A 297 7.87 6.15 -27.68
N PHE A 298 8.09 6.05 -28.99
CA PHE A 298 9.18 5.25 -29.55
C PHE A 298 10.52 5.98 -29.46
N GLY A 299 10.52 7.29 -29.70
CA GLY A 299 11.69 8.17 -29.58
C GLY A 299 11.39 9.56 -30.13
N GLY A 300 12.04 10.61 -29.67
CA GLY A 300 11.89 11.96 -30.22
C GLY A 300 10.42 12.40 -30.40
N ASP A 301 10.02 12.52 -31.64
CA ASP A 301 8.68 12.85 -32.15
C ASP A 301 7.91 11.64 -32.70
N GLU A 302 8.42 10.44 -32.47
CA GLU A 302 7.86 9.18 -32.94
C GLU A 302 7.03 8.48 -31.84
N PHE A 303 5.83 8.04 -32.23
CA PHE A 303 4.91 7.31 -31.35
C PHE A 303 4.42 6.03 -32.04
N VAL A 304 4.12 5.01 -31.23
CA VAL A 304 3.52 3.77 -31.71
C VAL A 304 2.26 3.47 -30.91
N ALA A 305 1.20 3.02 -31.56
CA ALA A 305 0.05 2.47 -30.88
C ALA A 305 -0.15 1.01 -31.24
N VAL A 306 -0.50 0.20 -30.24
CA VAL A 306 -0.93 -1.19 -30.38
C VAL A 306 -2.42 -1.24 -30.06
N TYR A 307 -3.23 -1.66 -31.04
CA TYR A 307 -4.69 -1.71 -30.95
C TYR A 307 -5.16 -3.17 -30.95
N GLU A 308 -6.05 -3.53 -30.07
CA GLU A 308 -6.63 -4.88 -30.00
C GLU A 308 -7.53 -5.15 -31.23
N GLY A 309 -7.20 -6.21 -32.00
CA GLY A 309 -7.89 -6.51 -33.26
C GLY A 309 -7.53 -5.60 -34.41
N VAL A 310 -8.46 -5.42 -35.33
CA VAL A 310 -8.30 -4.55 -36.51
C VAL A 310 -8.70 -3.13 -36.14
N ILE A 311 -7.78 -2.17 -36.29
CA ILE A 311 -8.05 -0.77 -36.00
C ILE A 311 -9.09 -0.21 -36.98
N PRO A 312 -10.20 0.43 -36.51
CA PRO A 312 -11.20 1.04 -37.36
C PRO A 312 -10.64 2.26 -38.10
N GLU A 313 -11.07 2.47 -39.36
CA GLU A 313 -10.68 3.66 -40.10
C GLU A 313 -11.16 4.97 -39.43
N SER A 314 -12.24 4.94 -38.66
CA SER A 314 -12.71 6.08 -37.89
C SER A 314 -11.66 6.56 -36.87
N VAL A 315 -10.96 5.65 -36.22
CA VAL A 315 -9.88 5.97 -35.26
C VAL A 315 -8.70 6.62 -35.97
N ILE A 316 -8.33 6.08 -37.16
CA ILE A 316 -7.24 6.63 -37.97
C ILE A 316 -7.61 8.03 -38.49
N ARG A 317 -8.87 8.23 -38.88
CA ARG A 317 -9.38 9.51 -39.35
C ARG A 317 -9.42 10.54 -38.21
N GLU A 318 -9.94 10.16 -37.06
CA GLU A 318 -9.94 11.02 -35.88
C GLU A 318 -8.51 11.45 -35.49
N LEU A 319 -7.53 10.56 -35.58
CA LEU A 319 -6.13 10.87 -35.34
C LEU A 319 -5.59 11.92 -36.33
N LYS A 320 -5.95 11.84 -37.61
CA LYS A 320 -5.45 12.73 -38.66
C LYS A 320 -6.18 14.07 -38.76
N GLU A 321 -7.48 14.08 -38.49
CA GLU A 321 -8.38 15.20 -38.75
C GLU A 321 -9.01 15.78 -37.48
N CYS A 322 -8.56 15.37 -36.30
CA CYS A 322 -9.19 15.73 -35.03
C CYS A 322 -9.32 17.26 -34.89
N PRO A 323 -10.53 17.82 -34.96
CA PRO A 323 -10.75 19.25 -34.83
C PRO A 323 -10.39 19.84 -33.48
N GLY A 324 -10.15 19.00 -32.48
CA GLY A 324 -9.75 19.40 -31.15
C GLY A 324 -8.23 19.38 -30.88
N TRP A 325 -7.40 19.12 -31.90
CA TRP A 325 -5.95 19.13 -31.71
C TRP A 325 -5.40 20.50 -31.27
N ASP A 326 -5.98 21.59 -31.75
CA ASP A 326 -5.59 22.96 -31.38
C ASP A 326 -6.17 23.39 -30.01
N GLU A 327 -7.14 22.68 -29.50
CA GLU A 327 -7.77 23.02 -28.21
C GLU A 327 -6.82 22.68 -27.04
N GLY A 328 -6.30 23.73 -26.40
CA GLY A 328 -5.31 23.62 -25.33
C GLY A 328 -3.89 23.25 -25.80
N ALA A 329 -3.63 23.26 -27.11
CA ALA A 329 -2.29 23.07 -27.66
C ALA A 329 -1.39 24.28 -27.34
N PRO A 330 -0.09 24.06 -27.09
CA PRO A 330 0.86 25.12 -26.79
C PRO A 330 1.20 26.00 -28.01
N CYS A 331 0.96 25.49 -29.22
CA CYS A 331 1.10 26.17 -30.52
C CYS A 331 0.19 25.45 -31.53
N PRO A 332 -0.04 26.01 -32.75
CA PRO A 332 -0.84 25.38 -33.79
C PRO A 332 -0.36 23.96 -34.07
N PHE A 333 -1.31 23.02 -34.17
CA PHE A 333 -1.00 21.61 -34.36
C PHE A 333 -0.68 21.31 -35.81
N ASN A 334 0.48 20.71 -36.05
CA ASN A 334 0.85 20.21 -37.36
C ASN A 334 0.23 18.83 -37.59
N GLN A 335 0.31 18.37 -38.83
CA GLN A 335 -0.18 17.05 -39.21
C GLN A 335 0.71 15.93 -38.62
N VAL A 336 0.14 14.73 -38.57
CA VAL A 336 0.83 13.51 -38.22
C VAL A 336 0.91 12.58 -39.44
N SER A 337 2.07 12.00 -39.67
CA SER A 337 2.30 10.93 -40.64
C SER A 337 2.09 9.58 -39.98
N THR A 338 1.36 8.66 -40.62
CA THR A 338 0.99 7.38 -40.00
C THR A 338 1.22 6.21 -40.93
N GLY A 339 1.68 5.08 -40.41
CA GLY A 339 1.67 3.76 -41.03
C GLY A 339 0.85 2.79 -40.21
N VAL A 340 0.08 1.93 -40.83
CA VAL A 340 -0.78 0.93 -40.17
C VAL A 340 -0.45 -0.45 -40.66
N LEU A 341 -0.25 -1.40 -39.75
CA LEU A 341 -0.04 -2.80 -40.05
C LEU A 341 -1.04 -3.65 -39.23
N HIS A 342 -1.78 -4.53 -39.89
CA HIS A 342 -2.65 -5.51 -39.25
C HIS A 342 -1.91 -6.83 -39.08
N CYS A 343 -1.79 -7.30 -37.86
CA CYS A 343 -1.03 -8.50 -37.51
C CYS A 343 -1.99 -9.65 -37.18
N GLN A 344 -1.83 -10.76 -37.90
CA GLN A 344 -2.60 -12.00 -37.70
C GLN A 344 -1.65 -13.19 -37.61
N PRO A 345 -1.99 -14.24 -36.84
CA PRO A 345 -1.20 -15.46 -36.82
C PRO A 345 -1.11 -16.16 -38.21
N PRO A 346 0.02 -16.80 -38.57
CA PRO A 346 1.27 -16.82 -37.79
C PRO A 346 2.01 -15.48 -37.89
N HIS A 347 2.50 -15.00 -36.75
CA HIS A 347 3.14 -13.69 -36.64
C HIS A 347 4.62 -13.74 -37.07
N SER A 348 5.09 -12.65 -37.66
CA SER A 348 6.51 -12.34 -37.75
C SER A 348 7.07 -11.86 -36.40
N GLY A 349 8.39 -11.77 -36.26
CA GLY A 349 9.01 -11.27 -35.03
C GLY A 349 8.73 -9.78 -34.80
N VAL A 350 8.87 -9.33 -33.53
CA VAL A 350 8.62 -7.93 -33.14
C VAL A 350 9.39 -6.94 -34.01
N ASP A 351 10.67 -7.19 -34.25
CA ASP A 351 11.51 -6.29 -35.08
C ASP A 351 11.00 -6.17 -36.52
N GLN A 352 10.53 -7.28 -37.11
CA GLN A 352 9.99 -7.27 -38.48
C GLN A 352 8.66 -6.48 -38.52
N ILE A 353 7.81 -6.63 -37.54
CA ILE A 353 6.53 -5.87 -37.42
C ILE A 353 6.83 -4.37 -37.31
N LEU A 354 7.75 -3.99 -36.44
CA LEU A 354 8.10 -2.58 -36.24
C LEU A 354 8.75 -1.99 -37.49
N GLN A 355 9.62 -2.73 -38.18
CA GLN A 355 10.22 -2.29 -39.42
C GLN A 355 9.18 -2.11 -40.53
N GLN A 356 8.26 -3.06 -40.72
CA GLN A 356 7.21 -2.97 -41.73
C GLN A 356 6.29 -1.78 -41.52
N VAL A 357 5.88 -1.53 -40.26
CA VAL A 357 4.98 -0.40 -39.99
C VAL A 357 5.68 0.94 -40.11
N ASP A 358 6.97 1.03 -39.79
CA ASP A 358 7.80 2.22 -40.02
C ASP A 358 7.95 2.50 -41.52
N ASP A 359 8.29 1.48 -42.34
CA ASP A 359 8.34 1.61 -43.77
C ASP A 359 7.04 2.12 -44.41
N LEU A 360 5.91 1.62 -43.91
CA LEU A 360 4.57 2.11 -44.33
C LEU A 360 4.33 3.59 -43.95
N MET A 361 4.72 3.99 -42.77
CA MET A 361 4.65 5.38 -42.31
C MET A 361 5.53 6.28 -43.19
N TYR A 362 6.77 5.86 -43.41
CA TYR A 362 7.72 6.62 -44.22
C TYR A 362 7.24 6.81 -45.69
N GLN A 363 6.71 5.74 -46.32
CA GLN A 363 6.11 5.84 -47.65
C GLN A 363 4.95 6.83 -47.70
N ASN A 364 4.09 6.82 -46.70
CA ASN A 364 2.97 7.77 -46.59
C ASN A 364 3.46 9.21 -46.38
N LYS A 365 4.53 9.40 -45.59
CA LYS A 365 5.19 10.70 -45.38
C LYS A 365 5.75 11.26 -46.68
N LEU A 366 6.40 10.42 -47.53
CA LEU A 366 6.92 10.82 -48.83
C LEU A 366 5.82 11.21 -49.83
N LYS A 367 4.74 10.43 -49.90
CA LYS A 367 3.57 10.74 -50.77
C LYS A 367 2.96 12.09 -50.38
N LYS A 368 2.84 12.36 -49.08
CA LYS A 368 2.30 13.61 -48.57
C LYS A 368 3.19 14.82 -48.92
N ARG A 369 4.52 14.67 -48.83
CA ARG A 369 5.47 15.74 -49.24
C ARG A 369 5.41 16.02 -50.73
N ALA A 370 5.23 14.99 -51.56
CA ALA A 370 5.10 15.15 -53.02
C ALA A 370 3.80 15.79 -53.46
N SER A 371 2.75 15.77 -52.65
CA SER A 371 1.44 16.39 -52.92
C SER A 371 1.32 17.87 -52.51
N ILE A 372 2.36 18.40 -51.83
CA ILE A 372 2.40 19.85 -51.49
C ILE A 372 3.12 20.56 -52.65
N PRO A 373 2.50 21.49 -53.37
CA PRO A 373 3.16 22.28 -54.41
C PRO A 373 4.36 23.01 -53.79
N ALA A 374 5.49 23.00 -54.49
CA ALA A 374 6.63 23.84 -54.09
C ALA A 374 6.23 25.30 -54.23
N GLU A 375 6.18 26.02 -53.09
CA GLU A 375 6.08 27.48 -53.06
C GLU A 375 7.40 28.14 -53.46
#